data_577879082aa7caf24e3f664587dccf93
#
_entry.id   577879082aa7caf24e3f664587dccf93
#
_cell.length_a   1.000
_cell.length_b   1.000
_cell.length_c   1.000
_cell.angle_alpha   90.00
_cell.angle_beta   90.00
_cell.angle_gamma   90.00
#
_symmetry.space_group_name_H-M   'P 1'
#
loop_
_entity.id
_entity.type
_entity.pdbx_description
1 polymer ?
#
loop_
_entity_poly.entity_id
_entity_poly.type
_entity_poly.pdbx_seq_one_letter_code
_entity_poly.pdbx_strand_id
1 'polypeptide(L)'
;MKKIGRALPWLWLFVSLPAVAQIDPVKRDLIQLGYNQAFEGHAPYAGYAFYYHNQPDFLRTNLTLRLALAPVYLDSEFGFVHGLGPNTDFAIGLAGGGYADSYNEIRGGTFLPEESFNGHCGEISASVYHLFNPADLIPLNLILRGTAHYSTFARDDSTSPKFQLPEDRGEFSVRTGLRWGGIEPTLFPALAMELSVWYEGQLRTDSGPYGFFNGTSYDRSVEEQSHLFWAEAALSYTLPKSQQNFYVRLTAGTSVDADRFSAYRLGGYLPLVAEFPLSLPGYYFQEISARQFVLFNANYLLPLDRSQRWNLDANVATAVVDYLPGMGQPGNSLTGVGGGIFYRAPSDRLKIMLDYAFGVNAMRSHGRGANSIGLLMQWDFRPTPGEGFHPAHPDRWRGWQWFLGD
;
A
#
# COMPACT_ATOMS: atom_id res chain seq x y z
N MET A 1 -42.46 -47.16 34.00
CA MET A 1 -41.63 -46.02 34.46
C MET A 1 -41.04 -45.39 33.25
N LYS A 2 -41.62 -44.25 32.79
CA LYS A 2 -41.17 -43.50 31.62
C LYS A 2 -40.26 -42.34 32.10
N LYS A 3 -38.99 -42.33 31.65
CA LYS A 3 -38.08 -41.20 31.89
C LYS A 3 -38.39 -40.10 30.89
N ILE A 4 -38.85 -38.97 31.41
CA ILE A 4 -39.05 -37.74 30.66
C ILE A 4 -37.69 -37.05 30.55
N GLY A 5 -37.11 -37.01 29.35
CA GLY A 5 -35.91 -36.23 29.03
C GLY A 5 -36.28 -34.76 28.92
N ARG A 6 -35.68 -33.94 29.76
CA ARG A 6 -35.74 -32.45 29.66
C ARG A 6 -34.86 -31.99 28.51
N ALA A 7 -35.46 -31.52 27.43
CA ALA A 7 -34.79 -30.75 26.41
C ALA A 7 -34.61 -29.31 26.95
N LEU A 8 -33.38 -28.92 27.19
CA LEU A 8 -33.01 -27.52 27.44
C LEU A 8 -32.99 -26.82 26.08
N PRO A 9 -33.72 -25.73 25.88
CA PRO A 9 -33.54 -24.92 24.67
C PRO A 9 -32.22 -24.15 24.81
N TRP A 10 -31.30 -24.39 23.90
CA TRP A 10 -30.11 -23.59 23.72
C TRP A 10 -30.54 -22.22 23.20
N LEU A 11 -30.58 -21.23 24.10
CA LEU A 11 -30.73 -19.83 23.77
C LEU A 11 -29.41 -19.38 23.17
N TRP A 12 -29.35 -19.33 21.84
CA TRP A 12 -28.27 -18.67 21.13
C TRP A 12 -28.39 -17.15 21.36
N LEU A 13 -27.64 -16.63 22.32
CA LEU A 13 -27.38 -15.21 22.42
C LEU A 13 -26.50 -14.83 21.23
N PHE A 14 -27.12 -14.37 20.15
CA PHE A 14 -26.44 -13.62 19.12
C PHE A 14 -26.00 -12.28 19.74
N VAL A 15 -24.80 -12.23 20.27
CA VAL A 15 -24.12 -10.97 20.51
C VAL A 15 -23.78 -10.46 19.12
N SER A 16 -24.62 -9.60 18.57
CA SER A 16 -24.30 -8.80 17.40
C SER A 16 -23.14 -7.88 17.76
N LEU A 17 -21.91 -8.33 17.47
CA LEU A 17 -20.76 -7.45 17.50
C LEU A 17 -20.99 -6.41 16.39
N PRO A 18 -20.80 -5.11 16.66
CA PRO A 18 -20.92 -4.10 15.62
C PRO A 18 -19.92 -4.43 14.52
N ALA A 19 -20.44 -4.79 13.34
CA ALA A 19 -19.64 -4.85 12.14
C ALA A 19 -19.23 -3.42 11.83
N VAL A 20 -17.91 -3.16 11.79
CA VAL A 20 -17.38 -1.82 11.63
C VAL A 20 -17.15 -1.60 10.14
N ALA A 21 -17.71 -0.54 9.60
CA ALA A 21 -17.35 -0.02 8.29
C ALA A 21 -15.87 0.42 8.30
N GLN A 22 -15.29 0.81 7.17
CA GLN A 22 -13.83 0.87 6.99
C GLN A 22 -13.07 1.97 7.74
N ILE A 23 -13.71 2.79 8.55
CA ILE A 23 -13.00 3.64 9.51
C ILE A 23 -12.41 2.72 10.58
N ASP A 24 -11.08 2.73 10.73
CA ASP A 24 -10.37 1.85 11.66
C ASP A 24 -10.84 2.10 13.10
N PRO A 25 -11.51 1.13 13.75
CA PRO A 25 -12.01 1.29 15.11
C PRO A 25 -10.91 1.12 16.15
N VAL A 26 -9.70 0.77 15.73
CA VAL A 26 -8.61 0.45 16.64
C VAL A 26 -7.77 1.69 16.90
N LYS A 27 -7.56 2.03 18.16
CA LYS A 27 -6.63 3.08 18.54
C LYS A 27 -5.20 2.67 18.27
N ARG A 28 -4.50 3.47 17.45
CA ARG A 28 -3.11 3.21 17.06
C ARG A 28 -2.24 4.44 17.29
N ASP A 29 -1.03 4.20 17.76
CA ASP A 29 0.03 5.20 17.93
C ASP A 29 1.35 4.54 17.57
N LEU A 30 1.88 4.79 16.36
CA LEU A 30 3.10 4.12 15.92
C LEU A 30 3.98 5.01 15.04
N ILE A 31 5.26 4.69 14.99
CA ILE A 31 6.20 5.22 14.00
C ILE A 31 6.56 4.09 13.04
N GLN A 32 6.54 4.39 11.76
CA GLN A 32 7.04 3.51 10.72
C GLN A 32 8.14 4.21 9.93
N LEU A 33 9.20 3.47 9.64
CA LEU A 33 10.24 3.88 8.69
C LEU A 33 10.54 2.75 7.72
N GLY A 34 10.86 3.14 6.50
CA GLY A 34 11.37 2.26 5.48
C GLY A 34 12.46 2.96 4.69
N TYR A 35 13.48 2.21 4.33
CA TYR A 35 14.56 2.66 3.47
C TYR A 35 14.98 1.52 2.55
N ASN A 36 15.17 1.82 1.27
CA ASN A 36 15.64 0.87 0.28
C ASN A 36 16.83 1.47 -0.48
N GLN A 37 17.98 0.81 -0.47
CA GLN A 37 19.21 1.23 -1.13
C GLN A 37 19.62 0.22 -2.18
N ALA A 38 19.70 0.65 -3.43
CA ALA A 38 20.36 -0.12 -4.49
C ALA A 38 21.87 0.02 -4.38
N PHE A 39 22.61 -1.04 -4.73
CA PHE A 39 24.07 -1.04 -4.74
C PHE A 39 24.64 -0.64 -6.09
N GLU A 40 23.92 -0.88 -7.18
CA GLU A 40 24.34 -0.54 -8.53
C GLU A 40 23.63 0.69 -9.06
N GLY A 41 24.38 1.53 -9.74
CA GLY A 41 23.91 2.77 -10.33
C GLY A 41 23.69 3.88 -9.30
N HIS A 42 23.08 4.97 -9.75
CA HIS A 42 22.70 6.10 -8.90
C HIS A 42 21.18 6.08 -8.75
N ALA A 43 20.70 5.30 -7.76
CA ALA A 43 19.27 5.25 -7.47
C ALA A 43 18.78 6.58 -6.88
N PRO A 44 17.54 7.02 -7.18
CA PRO A 44 16.93 8.08 -6.40
C PRO A 44 16.76 7.64 -4.95
N TYR A 45 16.67 8.61 -4.04
CA TYR A 45 16.38 8.32 -2.63
C TYR A 45 15.06 7.57 -2.50
N ALA A 46 15.06 6.51 -1.75
CA ALA A 46 13.88 5.68 -1.51
C ALA A 46 13.71 5.39 -0.01
N GLY A 47 12.92 6.21 0.65
CA GLY A 47 12.66 6.04 2.06
C GLY A 47 11.47 6.85 2.53
N TYR A 48 10.89 6.42 3.63
CA TYR A 48 9.82 7.12 4.33
C TYR A 48 10.03 7.03 5.84
N ALA A 49 9.50 8.01 6.53
CA ALA A 49 9.35 7.98 7.98
C ALA A 49 8.08 8.73 8.32
N PHE A 50 7.16 8.11 9.04
CA PHE A 50 5.95 8.78 9.50
C PHE A 50 5.50 8.31 10.87
N TYR A 51 4.87 9.20 11.60
CA TYR A 51 4.08 8.92 12.77
C TYR A 51 2.62 8.72 12.35
N TYR A 52 2.06 7.57 12.70
CA TYR A 52 0.66 7.26 12.46
C TYR A 52 -0.11 7.28 13.78
N HIS A 53 -1.22 8.02 13.79
CA HIS A 53 -2.13 8.12 14.91
C HIS A 53 -3.55 7.86 14.42
N ASN A 54 -4.24 6.94 15.07
CA ASN A 54 -5.66 6.70 14.87
C ASN A 54 -6.38 6.72 16.21
N GLN A 55 -7.30 7.66 16.38
CA GLN A 55 -8.05 7.88 17.60
C GLN A 55 -9.55 7.75 17.34
N PRO A 56 -10.12 6.55 17.51
CA PRO A 56 -11.58 6.39 17.61
C PRO A 56 -12.13 7.18 18.81
N ASP A 57 -13.40 7.54 18.73
CA ASP A 57 -14.10 8.34 19.77
C ASP A 57 -13.40 9.68 20.07
N PHE A 58 -12.80 10.30 19.05
CA PHE A 58 -12.15 11.61 19.15
C PHE A 58 -13.22 12.69 19.35
N LEU A 59 -13.24 13.34 20.53
CA LEU A 59 -14.22 14.36 20.96
C LEU A 59 -15.67 13.86 21.06
N ARG A 60 -16.09 12.88 20.27
CA ARG A 60 -17.44 12.29 20.27
C ARG A 60 -17.34 10.80 19.90
N THR A 61 -18.29 9.99 20.36
CA THR A 61 -18.33 8.53 20.18
C THR A 61 -18.45 8.06 18.73
N ASN A 62 -18.80 8.95 17.82
CA ASN A 62 -18.92 8.63 16.40
C ASN A 62 -17.89 9.34 15.52
N LEU A 63 -16.90 9.99 16.11
CA LEU A 63 -15.84 10.71 15.39
C LEU A 63 -14.51 10.00 15.57
N THR A 64 -13.84 9.67 14.47
CA THR A 64 -12.47 9.14 14.45
C THR A 64 -11.54 10.17 13.83
N LEU A 65 -10.39 10.38 14.45
CA LEU A 65 -9.30 11.17 13.87
C LEU A 65 -8.17 10.22 13.47
N ARG A 66 -7.80 10.24 12.20
CA ARG A 66 -6.62 9.58 11.65
C ARG A 66 -5.61 10.63 11.19
N LEU A 67 -4.35 10.45 11.59
CA LEU A 67 -3.23 11.30 11.17
C LEU A 67 -2.06 10.44 10.74
N ALA A 68 -1.42 10.80 9.63
CA ALA A 68 -0.09 10.33 9.26
C ALA A 68 0.81 11.54 9.04
N LEU A 69 1.82 11.68 9.87
CA LEU A 69 2.73 12.81 9.90
C LEU A 69 4.12 12.35 9.47
N ALA A 70 4.60 12.85 8.34
CA ALA A 70 5.97 12.76 7.90
C ALA A 70 6.69 14.12 8.06
N PRO A 71 8.03 14.19 7.99
CA PRO A 71 8.74 15.46 8.11
C PRO A 71 8.32 16.52 7.09
N VAL A 72 7.84 16.10 5.92
CA VAL A 72 7.48 16.98 4.80
C VAL A 72 6.06 16.79 4.30
N TYR A 73 5.27 15.91 4.92
CA TYR A 73 3.93 15.54 4.46
C TYR A 73 2.98 15.23 5.62
N LEU A 74 1.77 15.73 5.51
CA LEU A 74 0.65 15.44 6.41
C LEU A 74 -0.45 14.75 5.61
N ASP A 75 -1.01 13.67 6.13
CA ASP A 75 -2.31 13.12 5.75
C ASP A 75 -3.20 13.01 6.98
N SER A 76 -4.40 13.55 6.91
CA SER A 76 -5.36 13.54 8.00
C SER A 76 -6.76 13.22 7.51
N GLU A 77 -7.52 12.50 8.31
CA GLU A 77 -8.91 12.17 8.02
C GLU A 77 -9.78 12.25 9.28
N PHE A 78 -10.91 12.95 9.17
CA PHE A 78 -11.99 12.94 10.15
C PHE A 78 -13.09 12.00 9.65
N GLY A 79 -13.24 10.88 10.34
CA GLY A 79 -14.22 9.86 10.02
C GLY A 79 -15.45 9.96 10.92
N PHE A 80 -16.63 9.99 10.34
CA PHE A 80 -17.92 10.02 11.02
C PHE A 80 -18.57 8.64 10.92
N VAL A 81 -18.38 7.83 11.96
CA VAL A 81 -18.95 6.49 12.05
C VAL A 81 -20.47 6.57 12.03
N HIS A 82 -21.12 5.82 11.13
CA HIS A 82 -22.57 5.87 10.87
C HIS A 82 -23.09 7.26 10.47
N GLY A 83 -22.21 8.11 9.91
CA GLY A 83 -22.55 9.48 9.54
C GLY A 83 -23.65 9.62 8.48
N LEU A 84 -23.81 8.60 7.61
CA LEU A 84 -24.83 8.54 6.57
C LEU A 84 -25.85 7.39 6.76
N GLY A 85 -25.79 6.69 7.89
CA GLY A 85 -26.70 5.59 8.21
C GLY A 85 -26.04 4.42 8.95
N PRO A 86 -26.78 3.40 9.36
CA PRO A 86 -26.26 2.35 10.27
C PRO A 86 -25.01 1.60 9.78
N ASN A 87 -24.85 1.45 8.48
CA ASN A 87 -23.73 0.73 7.87
C ASN A 87 -22.93 1.62 6.91
N THR A 88 -23.05 2.96 7.07
CA THR A 88 -22.46 3.90 6.14
C THR A 88 -21.72 4.99 6.88
N ASP A 89 -20.41 4.99 6.74
CA ASP A 89 -19.52 5.99 7.29
C ASP A 89 -19.23 7.07 6.25
N PHE A 90 -18.87 8.24 6.74
CA PHE A 90 -18.44 9.37 5.94
C PHE A 90 -17.12 9.91 6.49
N ALA A 91 -16.23 10.36 5.63
CA ALA A 91 -15.00 10.99 6.08
C ALA A 91 -14.61 12.20 5.23
N ILE A 92 -13.89 13.13 5.85
CA ILE A 92 -13.27 14.28 5.19
C ILE A 92 -11.75 14.19 5.46
N GLY A 93 -10.96 14.27 4.41
CA GLY A 93 -9.50 14.24 4.46
C GLY A 93 -8.89 15.57 4.06
N LEU A 94 -7.75 15.87 4.67
CA LEU A 94 -6.83 16.94 4.29
C LEU A 94 -5.43 16.36 4.23
N ALA A 95 -4.77 16.48 3.09
CA ALA A 95 -3.41 16.01 2.92
C ALA A 95 -2.56 17.02 2.15
N GLY A 96 -1.24 16.87 2.22
CA GLY A 96 -0.33 17.69 1.44
C GLY A 96 1.01 17.88 2.10
N GLY A 97 1.92 18.47 1.34
CA GLY A 97 3.26 18.75 1.82
C GLY A 97 4.28 18.97 0.75
N GLY A 98 5.52 19.12 1.18
CA GLY A 98 6.66 19.23 0.30
C GLY A 98 7.06 17.87 -0.28
N TYR A 99 7.54 17.88 -1.51
CA TYR A 99 8.12 16.72 -2.21
C TYR A 99 7.18 15.54 -2.46
N ALA A 100 5.88 15.63 -2.13
CA ALA A 100 4.93 14.54 -2.27
C ALA A 100 4.66 14.17 -3.73
N ASP A 101 4.66 15.17 -4.63
CA ASP A 101 4.47 15.00 -6.07
C ASP A 101 5.80 15.05 -6.86
N SER A 102 6.92 14.85 -6.18
CA SER A 102 8.22 14.77 -6.86
C SER A 102 8.28 13.61 -7.83
N TYR A 103 8.86 13.87 -8.99
CA TYR A 103 8.95 12.88 -10.06
C TYR A 103 10.41 12.51 -10.34
N ASN A 104 10.70 11.23 -10.27
CA ASN A 104 11.99 10.65 -10.64
C ASN A 104 11.85 9.91 -11.97
N GLU A 105 12.53 10.40 -13.01
CA GLU A 105 12.57 9.73 -14.30
C GLU A 105 13.60 8.60 -14.28
N ILE A 106 13.12 7.36 -14.50
CA ILE A 106 13.96 6.19 -14.57
C ILE A 106 13.64 5.46 -15.89
N ARG A 107 14.62 5.32 -16.76
CA ARG A 107 14.48 4.64 -18.05
C ARG A 107 15.56 3.61 -18.24
N GLY A 108 15.18 2.38 -18.63
CA GLY A 108 16.13 1.30 -18.88
C GLY A 108 17.04 0.98 -17.69
N GLY A 109 16.55 1.14 -16.46
CA GLY A 109 17.32 0.92 -15.23
C GLY A 109 18.31 2.04 -14.89
N THR A 110 18.21 3.20 -15.53
CA THR A 110 19.02 4.39 -15.27
C THR A 110 18.15 5.52 -14.74
N PHE A 111 18.52 6.06 -13.61
CA PHE A 111 17.93 7.29 -13.06
C PHE A 111 18.49 8.50 -13.82
N LEU A 112 17.61 9.40 -14.24
CA LEU A 112 17.91 10.59 -15.03
C LEU A 112 17.59 11.85 -14.21
N PRO A 113 18.51 12.31 -13.36
CA PRO A 113 18.28 13.45 -12.49
C PRO A 113 18.01 14.74 -13.27
N GLU A 114 18.57 14.90 -14.46
CA GLU A 114 18.34 16.06 -15.33
C GLU A 114 16.91 16.16 -15.88
N GLU A 115 16.13 15.08 -15.80
CA GLU A 115 14.73 14.99 -16.21
C GLU A 115 13.78 14.80 -15.03
N SER A 116 14.30 14.87 -13.82
CA SER A 116 13.58 14.73 -12.56
C SER A 116 13.36 16.08 -11.92
N PHE A 117 12.33 16.21 -11.08
CA PHE A 117 11.96 17.48 -10.47
C PHE A 117 11.18 17.28 -9.17
N ASN A 118 11.18 18.32 -8.34
CA ASN A 118 10.41 18.35 -7.10
C ASN A 118 8.97 18.75 -7.37
N GLY A 119 8.04 18.16 -6.59
CA GLY A 119 6.64 18.51 -6.62
C GLY A 119 6.07 18.62 -5.21
N HIS A 120 5.25 19.63 -4.99
CA HIS A 120 4.56 19.90 -3.73
C HIS A 120 3.07 19.83 -3.97
N CYS A 121 2.30 19.39 -2.98
CA CYS A 121 0.85 19.29 -3.15
C CYS A 121 0.04 19.74 -1.94
N GLY A 122 -1.24 20.00 -2.22
CA GLY A 122 -2.29 20.13 -1.23
C GLY A 122 -3.55 19.42 -1.72
N GLU A 123 -4.22 18.72 -0.83
CA GLU A 123 -5.35 17.87 -1.16
C GLU A 123 -6.48 18.01 -0.13
N ILE A 124 -7.71 18.00 -0.62
CA ILE A 124 -8.91 17.79 0.17
C ILE A 124 -9.69 16.61 -0.41
N SER A 125 -10.19 15.74 0.45
CA SER A 125 -10.97 14.58 0.02
C SER A 125 -12.24 14.39 0.85
N ALA A 126 -13.22 13.71 0.24
CA ALA A 126 -14.41 13.22 0.91
C ALA A 126 -14.62 11.75 0.56
N SER A 127 -14.91 10.93 1.56
CA SER A 127 -15.03 9.48 1.40
C SER A 127 -16.34 8.97 1.97
N VAL A 128 -16.93 7.99 1.31
CA VAL A 128 -18.05 7.20 1.80
C VAL A 128 -17.65 5.74 1.85
N TYR A 129 -17.91 5.11 2.98
CA TYR A 129 -17.67 3.68 3.22
C TYR A 129 -18.98 3.01 3.54
N HIS A 130 -19.39 2.02 2.77
CA HIS A 130 -20.63 1.29 2.99
C HIS A 130 -20.37 -0.20 3.18
N LEU A 131 -20.85 -0.75 4.29
CA LEU A 131 -20.77 -2.17 4.61
C LEU A 131 -22.06 -2.88 4.17
N PHE A 132 -21.95 -3.78 3.17
CA PHE A 132 -23.12 -4.49 2.63
C PHE A 132 -23.62 -5.64 3.53
N ASN A 133 -22.72 -6.28 4.26
CA ASN A 133 -22.98 -7.53 4.98
C ASN A 133 -22.59 -7.46 6.46
N PRO A 134 -23.24 -6.59 7.26
CA PRO A 134 -22.85 -6.35 8.66
C PRO A 134 -22.97 -7.58 9.58
N ALA A 135 -23.71 -8.61 9.16
CA ALA A 135 -23.87 -9.85 9.91
C ALA A 135 -22.82 -10.93 9.57
N ASP A 136 -22.05 -10.72 8.52
CA ASP A 136 -21.09 -11.72 8.04
C ASP A 136 -19.73 -11.57 8.74
N LEU A 137 -18.99 -12.67 8.75
CA LEU A 137 -17.68 -12.75 9.38
C LEU A 137 -16.61 -11.92 8.62
N ILE A 138 -16.71 -11.91 7.30
CA ILE A 138 -15.78 -11.19 6.42
C ILE A 138 -16.53 -10.03 5.79
N PRO A 139 -16.13 -8.78 6.08
CA PRO A 139 -16.83 -7.60 5.61
C PRO A 139 -16.70 -7.42 4.09
N LEU A 140 -17.80 -7.06 3.44
CA LEU A 140 -17.83 -6.57 2.06
C LEU A 140 -18.15 -5.09 2.07
N ASN A 141 -17.19 -4.27 1.66
CA ASN A 141 -17.30 -2.83 1.67
C ASN A 141 -17.30 -2.23 0.27
N LEU A 142 -18.12 -1.20 0.06
CA LEU A 142 -17.97 -0.23 -1.00
C LEU A 142 -17.21 0.97 -0.45
N ILE A 143 -16.25 1.46 -1.22
CA ILE A 143 -15.49 2.67 -0.93
C ILE A 143 -15.69 3.61 -2.12
N LEU A 144 -16.05 4.86 -1.82
CA LEU A 144 -16.11 5.94 -2.78
C LEU A 144 -15.35 7.13 -2.19
N ARG A 145 -14.35 7.65 -2.92
CA ARG A 145 -13.59 8.84 -2.53
C ARG A 145 -13.51 9.81 -3.70
N GLY A 146 -13.88 11.04 -3.45
CA GLY A 146 -13.60 12.17 -4.34
C GLY A 146 -12.50 13.02 -3.76
N THR A 147 -11.55 13.45 -4.59
CA THR A 147 -10.38 14.22 -4.18
C THR A 147 -10.21 15.42 -5.09
N ALA A 148 -9.94 16.59 -4.50
CA ALA A 148 -9.43 17.75 -5.20
C ALA A 148 -7.99 17.98 -4.74
N HIS A 149 -7.07 17.91 -5.68
CA HIS A 149 -5.63 17.95 -5.46
C HIS A 149 -5.03 19.08 -6.29
N TYR A 150 -4.00 19.76 -5.76
CA TYR A 150 -3.26 20.79 -6.47
C TYR A 150 -1.77 20.56 -6.33
N SER A 151 -1.07 20.47 -7.47
CA SER A 151 0.37 20.25 -7.55
C SER A 151 1.10 21.48 -8.05
N THR A 152 2.26 21.77 -7.43
CA THR A 152 3.22 22.76 -7.93
C THR A 152 4.57 22.10 -8.14
N PHE A 153 5.28 22.49 -9.21
CA PHE A 153 6.52 21.85 -9.62
C PHE A 153 7.69 22.82 -9.60
N ALA A 154 8.82 22.36 -9.10
CA ALA A 154 10.05 23.13 -8.98
C ALA A 154 11.26 22.31 -9.46
N ARG A 155 12.25 23.01 -10.06
CA ARG A 155 13.54 22.38 -10.36
C ARG A 155 14.26 22.03 -9.08
N ASP A 156 14.93 20.92 -9.10
CA ASP A 156 15.97 20.64 -8.14
C ASP A 156 17.35 21.03 -8.72
N ASP A 157 18.42 20.93 -7.93
CA ASP A 157 19.78 21.33 -8.36
C ASP A 157 20.28 20.50 -9.56
N SER A 158 19.78 19.30 -9.76
CA SER A 158 20.15 18.37 -10.84
C SER A 158 19.28 18.51 -12.08
N THR A 159 18.11 19.13 -11.98
CA THR A 159 17.19 19.30 -13.12
C THR A 159 17.82 20.19 -14.20
N SER A 160 17.89 19.70 -15.44
CA SER A 160 18.45 20.46 -16.55
C SER A 160 17.74 21.80 -16.75
N PRO A 161 18.48 22.93 -16.93
CA PRO A 161 17.87 24.22 -17.27
C PRO A 161 17.07 24.21 -18.59
N LYS A 162 17.36 23.25 -19.47
CA LYS A 162 16.67 23.10 -20.77
C LYS A 162 15.42 22.24 -20.68
N PHE A 163 15.22 21.55 -19.55
CA PHE A 163 14.05 20.72 -19.31
C PHE A 163 12.88 21.62 -18.90
N GLN A 164 11.84 21.69 -19.71
CA GLN A 164 10.61 22.40 -19.36
C GLN A 164 9.84 21.60 -18.30
N LEU A 165 9.60 22.20 -17.14
CA LEU A 165 8.74 21.58 -16.13
C LEU A 165 7.28 21.51 -16.62
N PRO A 166 6.50 20.53 -16.14
CA PRO A 166 5.05 20.59 -16.28
C PRO A 166 4.51 21.84 -15.58
N GLU A 167 3.36 22.33 -16.03
CA GLU A 167 2.70 23.45 -15.36
C GLU A 167 2.06 23.01 -14.04
N ASP A 168 1.97 23.97 -13.11
CA ASP A 168 1.24 23.79 -11.87
C ASP A 168 -0.24 23.56 -12.19
N ARG A 169 -0.87 22.56 -11.54
CA ARG A 169 -2.22 22.16 -11.94
C ARG A 169 -3.06 21.63 -10.81
N GLY A 170 -4.37 21.78 -11.00
CA GLY A 170 -5.38 21.05 -10.23
C GLY A 170 -5.68 19.69 -10.85
N GLU A 171 -5.96 18.72 -10.01
CA GLU A 171 -6.49 17.41 -10.41
C GLU A 171 -7.73 17.12 -9.57
N PHE A 172 -8.79 16.67 -10.22
CA PHE A 172 -9.95 16.10 -9.56
C PHE A 172 -9.98 14.60 -9.83
N SER A 173 -10.01 13.79 -8.79
CA SER A 173 -10.08 12.34 -8.93
C SER A 173 -11.29 11.74 -8.21
N VAL A 174 -11.80 10.65 -8.76
CA VAL A 174 -12.82 9.81 -8.14
C VAL A 174 -12.30 8.39 -8.10
N ARG A 175 -12.12 7.84 -6.89
CA ARG A 175 -11.78 6.45 -6.66
C ARG A 175 -12.97 5.71 -6.09
N THR A 176 -13.28 4.55 -6.65
CA THR A 176 -14.31 3.65 -6.11
C THR A 176 -13.83 2.21 -6.15
N GLY A 177 -14.27 1.41 -5.19
CA GLY A 177 -13.89 0.01 -5.14
C GLY A 177 -14.79 -0.83 -4.25
N LEU A 178 -14.79 -2.13 -4.53
CA LEU A 178 -15.36 -3.16 -3.70
C LEU A 178 -14.22 -3.92 -3.03
N ARG A 179 -14.27 -4.05 -1.70
CA ARG A 179 -13.28 -4.77 -0.90
C ARG A 179 -13.97 -5.80 -0.02
N TRP A 180 -13.64 -7.06 -0.22
CA TRP A 180 -14.05 -8.17 0.63
C TRP A 180 -12.88 -8.58 1.52
N GLY A 181 -13.04 -8.47 2.85
CA GLY A 181 -11.96 -8.62 3.82
C GLY A 181 -11.18 -7.34 4.04
N GLY A 182 -9.87 -7.47 4.22
CA GLY A 182 -8.92 -6.38 4.41
C GLY A 182 -7.61 -6.84 5.06
N ILE A 183 -6.59 -6.03 4.89
CA ILE A 183 -5.24 -6.27 5.44
C ILE A 183 -4.89 -5.13 6.38
N GLU A 184 -4.46 -5.46 7.59
CA GLU A 184 -3.93 -4.45 8.51
C GLU A 184 -2.59 -3.88 8.00
N PRO A 185 -2.34 -2.57 8.14
CA PRO A 185 -1.10 -1.92 7.73
C PRO A 185 0.04 -2.20 8.73
N THR A 186 0.41 -3.45 8.88
CA THR A 186 1.48 -3.93 9.77
C THR A 186 2.43 -4.86 9.03
N LEU A 187 3.66 -4.94 9.52
CA LEU A 187 4.62 -5.93 9.01
C LEU A 187 4.15 -7.34 9.40
N PHE A 188 3.96 -8.20 8.41
CA PHE A 188 3.55 -9.60 8.55
C PHE A 188 2.28 -9.80 9.40
N PRO A 189 1.11 -9.40 8.90
CA PRO A 189 -0.15 -9.67 9.60
C PRO A 189 -0.33 -11.18 9.79
N ALA A 190 -0.73 -11.59 10.99
CA ALA A 190 -0.83 -13.01 11.34
C ALA A 190 -1.90 -13.75 10.55
N LEU A 191 -2.98 -13.05 10.26
CA LEU A 191 -4.10 -13.53 9.45
C LEU A 191 -4.74 -12.33 8.75
N ALA A 192 -4.82 -12.41 7.44
CA ALA A 192 -5.52 -11.42 6.63
C ALA A 192 -5.97 -12.06 5.32
N MET A 193 -7.09 -11.60 4.79
CA MET A 193 -7.57 -11.92 3.46
C MET A 193 -8.19 -10.69 2.85
N GLU A 194 -7.83 -10.41 1.62
CA GLU A 194 -8.47 -9.35 0.83
C GLU A 194 -8.72 -9.83 -0.60
N LEU A 195 -9.91 -9.55 -1.11
CA LEU A 195 -10.22 -9.52 -2.53
C LEU A 195 -10.82 -8.16 -2.83
N SER A 196 -10.21 -7.41 -3.73
CA SER A 196 -10.71 -6.07 -4.04
C SER A 196 -10.58 -5.74 -5.53
N VAL A 197 -11.49 -4.87 -6.00
CA VAL A 197 -11.49 -4.32 -7.35
C VAL A 197 -11.72 -2.82 -7.26
N TRP A 198 -11.00 -2.06 -8.07
CA TRP A 198 -10.91 -0.61 -7.98
C TRP A 198 -10.96 0.06 -9.34
N TYR A 199 -11.53 1.24 -9.34
CA TYR A 199 -11.47 2.20 -10.43
C TYR A 199 -11.05 3.56 -9.88
N GLU A 200 -10.21 4.26 -10.62
CA GLU A 200 -9.89 5.67 -10.39
C GLU A 200 -9.94 6.43 -11.71
N GLY A 201 -10.75 7.48 -11.76
CA GLY A 201 -10.78 8.45 -12.85
C GLY A 201 -10.15 9.75 -12.38
N GLN A 202 -9.27 10.31 -13.19
CA GLN A 202 -8.54 11.58 -12.93
C GLN A 202 -8.88 12.57 -14.04
N LEU A 203 -9.13 13.82 -13.64
CA LEU A 203 -9.35 14.95 -14.56
C LEU A 203 -8.42 16.09 -14.12
N ARG A 204 -7.58 16.57 -15.03
CA ARG A 204 -6.58 17.61 -14.78
C ARG A 204 -6.97 18.92 -15.45
N THR A 205 -6.68 20.03 -14.77
CA THR A 205 -6.97 21.38 -15.28
C THR A 205 -6.00 21.85 -16.35
N ASP A 206 -4.84 21.22 -16.44
CA ASP A 206 -3.81 21.51 -17.42
C ASP A 206 -3.23 20.21 -17.99
N SER A 207 -3.14 20.13 -19.32
CA SER A 207 -2.64 19.02 -20.12
C SER A 207 -1.50 19.45 -21.06
N GLY A 208 -0.71 20.45 -20.67
CA GLY A 208 0.35 21.02 -21.47
C GLY A 208 1.52 20.09 -21.77
N PRO A 209 2.28 20.39 -22.84
CA PRO A 209 3.53 19.70 -23.15
C PRO A 209 4.65 20.11 -22.19
N TYR A 210 5.57 19.19 -21.89
CA TYR A 210 6.74 19.43 -21.04
C TYR A 210 7.93 18.57 -21.47
N GLY A 211 9.06 18.68 -20.80
CA GLY A 211 10.26 17.90 -21.11
C GLY A 211 11.26 18.65 -21.98
N PHE A 212 11.96 17.96 -22.85
CA PHE A 212 12.91 18.57 -23.78
C PHE A 212 12.26 18.94 -25.10
N PHE A 213 12.58 20.15 -25.59
CA PHE A 213 12.13 20.60 -26.91
C PHE A 213 13.03 20.02 -28.01
N ASN A 214 12.46 19.29 -28.96
CA ASN A 214 13.16 18.62 -30.06
C ASN A 214 13.24 19.43 -31.35
N GLY A 215 12.85 20.71 -31.32
CA GLY A 215 12.82 21.60 -32.47
C GLY A 215 11.43 21.78 -33.08
N THR A 216 10.48 20.89 -32.79
CA THR A 216 9.09 20.93 -33.25
C THR A 216 8.09 20.88 -32.09
N SER A 217 8.35 20.06 -31.09
CA SER A 217 7.47 19.85 -29.94
C SER A 217 8.30 19.43 -28.72
N TYR A 218 7.69 19.45 -27.57
CA TYR A 218 8.25 18.78 -26.39
C TYR A 218 8.06 17.26 -26.51
N ASP A 219 8.93 16.52 -25.84
CA ASP A 219 8.97 15.04 -25.89
C ASP A 219 7.93 14.36 -24.99
N ARG A 220 7.19 15.14 -24.20
CA ARG A 220 6.18 14.69 -23.23
C ARG A 220 4.96 15.58 -23.21
N SER A 221 3.84 15.00 -22.79
CA SER A 221 2.59 15.70 -22.50
C SER A 221 1.96 15.14 -21.23
N VAL A 222 1.15 15.95 -20.60
CA VAL A 222 0.23 15.51 -19.55
C VAL A 222 -1.11 15.20 -20.21
N GLU A 223 -1.69 14.07 -19.88
CA GLU A 223 -3.04 13.71 -20.32
C GLU A 223 -4.07 14.43 -19.47
N GLU A 224 -5.09 15.01 -20.10
CA GLU A 224 -6.19 15.71 -19.40
C GLU A 224 -7.01 14.74 -18.54
N GLN A 225 -7.22 13.53 -19.04
CA GLN A 225 -7.98 12.48 -18.38
C GLN A 225 -7.19 11.20 -18.34
N SER A 226 -7.30 10.48 -17.22
CA SER A 226 -6.72 9.15 -17.09
C SER A 226 -7.66 8.25 -16.30
N HIS A 227 -7.73 6.98 -16.71
CA HIS A 227 -8.57 5.99 -16.07
C HIS A 227 -7.73 4.78 -15.68
N LEU A 228 -7.76 4.43 -14.38
CA LEU A 228 -7.02 3.32 -13.82
C LEU A 228 -8.00 2.26 -13.28
N PHE A 229 -7.72 1.02 -13.55
CA PHE A 229 -8.48 -0.14 -13.05
C PHE A 229 -7.50 -1.14 -12.46
N TRP A 230 -7.72 -1.57 -11.23
CA TRP A 230 -6.90 -2.63 -10.65
C TRP A 230 -7.70 -3.56 -9.76
N ALA A 231 -7.15 -4.74 -9.55
CA ALA A 231 -7.68 -5.74 -8.65
C ALA A 231 -6.55 -6.30 -7.79
N GLU A 232 -6.87 -6.66 -6.57
CA GLU A 232 -5.95 -7.29 -5.64
C GLU A 232 -6.59 -8.52 -5.00
N ALA A 233 -5.78 -9.58 -4.86
CA ALA A 233 -6.07 -10.74 -4.04
C ALA A 233 -4.90 -10.97 -3.09
N ALA A 234 -5.13 -10.99 -1.79
CA ALA A 234 -4.08 -11.19 -0.81
C ALA A 234 -4.53 -12.12 0.31
N LEU A 235 -3.59 -12.93 0.78
CA LEU A 235 -3.77 -13.85 1.90
C LEU A 235 -2.52 -13.84 2.76
N SER A 236 -2.68 -13.63 4.07
CA SER A 236 -1.68 -13.89 5.08
C SER A 236 -2.17 -14.93 6.06
N TYR A 237 -1.37 -15.93 6.34
CA TYR A 237 -1.72 -16.99 7.26
C TYR A 237 -0.54 -17.47 8.08
N THR A 238 -0.70 -17.47 9.39
CA THR A 238 0.29 -18.00 10.32
C THR A 238 -0.13 -19.37 10.82
N LEU A 239 0.72 -20.37 10.61
CA LEU A 239 0.49 -21.75 11.08
C LEU A 239 0.48 -21.79 12.62
N PRO A 240 -0.59 -22.28 13.27
CA PRO A 240 -0.72 -22.23 14.74
C PRO A 240 0.37 -22.97 15.51
N LYS A 241 0.87 -24.08 15.00
CA LYS A 241 1.88 -24.91 15.69
C LYS A 241 3.30 -24.44 15.46
N SER A 242 3.67 -24.16 14.21
CA SER A 242 5.04 -23.80 13.83
C SER A 242 5.28 -22.29 13.81
N GLN A 243 4.21 -21.48 13.85
CA GLN A 243 4.24 -20.03 13.79
C GLN A 243 4.93 -19.46 12.54
N GLN A 244 5.03 -20.29 11.52
CA GLN A 244 5.47 -19.85 10.19
C GLN A 244 4.37 -19.03 9.55
N ASN A 245 4.72 -17.91 8.92
CA ASN A 245 3.76 -17.06 8.22
C ASN A 245 3.99 -17.16 6.72
N PHE A 246 2.91 -17.28 5.98
CA PHE A 246 2.86 -17.21 4.52
C PHE A 246 2.03 -16.00 4.13
N TYR A 247 2.60 -15.14 3.32
CA TYR A 247 1.89 -14.00 2.76
C TYR A 247 2.01 -14.03 1.25
N VAL A 248 0.89 -14.02 0.56
CA VAL A 248 0.83 -13.95 -0.90
C VAL A 248 -0.08 -12.81 -1.33
N ARG A 249 0.31 -12.13 -2.41
CA ARG A 249 -0.46 -11.04 -3.01
C ARG A 249 -0.36 -11.15 -4.53
N LEU A 250 -1.50 -11.03 -5.19
CA LEU A 250 -1.62 -10.90 -6.63
C LEU A 250 -2.31 -9.58 -6.92
N THR A 251 -1.66 -8.69 -7.65
CA THR A 251 -2.22 -7.41 -8.08
C THR A 251 -2.16 -7.32 -9.59
N ALA A 252 -3.25 -6.93 -10.22
CA ALA A 252 -3.29 -6.71 -11.66
C ALA A 252 -3.95 -5.36 -11.96
N GLY A 253 -3.43 -4.64 -12.94
CA GLY A 253 -3.95 -3.32 -13.31
C GLY A 253 -3.88 -3.05 -14.80
N THR A 254 -4.79 -2.21 -15.27
CA THR A 254 -4.82 -1.66 -16.64
C THR A 254 -5.23 -0.20 -16.57
N SER A 255 -4.77 0.58 -17.53
CA SER A 255 -5.09 2.01 -17.61
C SER A 255 -5.42 2.42 -19.04
N VAL A 256 -6.21 3.48 -19.15
CA VAL A 256 -6.53 4.18 -20.40
C VAL A 256 -6.04 5.61 -20.24
N ASP A 257 -5.38 6.14 -21.28
CA ASP A 257 -4.81 7.49 -21.32
C ASP A 257 -3.88 7.81 -20.14
N ALA A 258 -3.09 6.81 -19.72
CA ALA A 258 -2.09 7.00 -18.69
C ALA A 258 -0.84 7.70 -19.22
N ASP A 259 -0.36 8.64 -18.44
CA ASP A 259 0.90 9.35 -18.63
C ASP A 259 1.90 9.04 -17.50
N ARG A 260 3.01 9.79 -17.42
CA ARG A 260 4.03 9.60 -16.39
C ARG A 260 3.54 9.85 -14.95
N PHE A 261 2.47 10.62 -14.77
CA PHE A 261 1.92 10.95 -13.45
C PHE A 261 0.88 9.95 -12.98
N SER A 262 0.18 9.29 -13.93
CA SER A 262 -0.89 8.31 -13.63
C SER A 262 -0.48 6.85 -13.87
N ALA A 263 0.69 6.59 -14.51
CA ALA A 263 1.17 5.22 -14.73
C ALA A 263 1.36 4.45 -13.42
N TYR A 264 1.10 3.14 -13.46
CA TYR A 264 1.49 2.25 -12.37
C TYR A 264 3.02 2.18 -12.25
N ARG A 265 3.54 2.41 -11.05
CA ARG A 265 4.98 2.43 -10.80
C ARG A 265 5.39 1.29 -9.87
N LEU A 266 6.06 0.27 -10.44
CA LEU A 266 6.54 -0.90 -9.71
C LEU A 266 8.02 -0.72 -9.37
N GLY A 267 8.44 -1.25 -8.23
CA GLY A 267 9.85 -1.30 -7.83
C GLY A 267 10.09 -1.10 -6.36
N GLY A 268 11.30 -1.45 -5.91
CA GLY A 268 11.74 -1.39 -4.52
C GLY A 268 10.96 -2.33 -3.59
N TYR A 269 11.38 -2.44 -2.35
CA TYR A 269 10.68 -3.21 -1.32
C TYR A 269 10.34 -2.32 -0.13
N LEU A 270 9.23 -1.58 -0.26
CA LEU A 270 8.68 -0.69 0.77
C LEU A 270 7.19 -0.99 0.96
N PRO A 271 6.83 -2.11 1.61
CA PRO A 271 5.46 -2.66 1.61
C PRO A 271 4.43 -1.80 2.35
N LEU A 272 4.86 -0.84 3.18
CA LEU A 272 3.96 0.02 3.97
C LEU A 272 3.92 1.48 3.48
N VAL A 273 4.58 1.79 2.36
CA VAL A 273 4.64 3.16 1.80
C VAL A 273 3.32 3.61 1.19
N ALA A 274 2.48 2.69 0.78
CA ALA A 274 1.19 2.95 0.13
C ALA A 274 0.16 1.89 0.49
N GLU A 275 -1.11 2.19 0.25
CA GLU A 275 -2.22 1.24 0.42
C GLU A 275 -2.08 0.03 -0.53
N PHE A 276 -1.65 0.27 -1.78
CA PHE A 276 -1.40 -0.76 -2.79
C PHE A 276 0.06 -0.73 -3.23
N PRO A 277 0.99 -1.30 -2.44
CA PRO A 277 2.41 -1.26 -2.78
C PRO A 277 2.73 -2.22 -3.92
N LEU A 278 3.28 -1.71 -5.02
CA LEU A 278 3.72 -2.49 -6.17
C LEU A 278 5.21 -2.86 -6.03
N SER A 279 5.52 -3.62 -4.98
CA SER A 279 6.89 -3.95 -4.59
C SER A 279 7.54 -4.96 -5.53
N LEU A 280 8.76 -4.65 -5.98
CA LEU A 280 9.59 -5.52 -6.80
C LEU A 280 11.04 -5.48 -6.25
N PRO A 281 11.43 -6.47 -5.42
CA PRO A 281 12.72 -6.52 -4.74
C PRO A 281 13.91 -6.46 -5.71
N GLY A 282 14.97 -5.73 -5.36
CA GLY A 282 16.18 -5.58 -6.18
C GLY A 282 16.09 -4.51 -7.29
N TYR A 283 14.91 -3.93 -7.51
CA TYR A 283 14.71 -2.79 -8.42
C TYR A 283 14.78 -1.47 -7.64
N TYR A 284 15.01 -0.35 -8.33
CA TYR A 284 14.84 0.97 -7.72
C TYR A 284 13.38 1.17 -7.31
N PHE A 285 13.15 1.96 -6.30
CA PHE A 285 11.79 2.34 -5.93
C PHE A 285 11.11 3.06 -7.11
N GLN A 286 9.94 2.59 -7.51
CA GLN A 286 9.18 3.12 -8.65
C GLN A 286 9.93 3.09 -10.01
N GLU A 287 10.82 2.12 -10.23
CA GLU A 287 11.62 2.01 -11.45
C GLU A 287 10.80 1.79 -12.72
N ILE A 288 9.76 0.99 -12.63
CA ILE A 288 9.00 0.50 -13.78
C ILE A 288 7.70 1.28 -13.91
N SER A 289 7.56 2.03 -15.00
CA SER A 289 6.31 2.70 -15.35
C SER A 289 5.52 1.86 -16.35
N ALA A 290 4.35 1.36 -15.92
CA ALA A 290 3.52 0.46 -16.70
C ALA A 290 2.12 1.04 -16.88
N ARG A 291 1.53 0.80 -18.07
CA ARG A 291 0.10 1.04 -18.32
C ARG A 291 -0.75 -0.19 -17.99
N GLN A 292 -0.16 -1.38 -18.07
CA GLN A 292 -0.79 -2.64 -17.66
C GLN A 292 0.24 -3.52 -16.97
N PHE A 293 -0.21 -4.27 -15.97
CA PHE A 293 0.66 -5.19 -15.26
C PHE A 293 -0.12 -6.31 -14.58
N VAL A 294 0.58 -7.41 -14.33
CA VAL A 294 0.24 -8.43 -13.35
C VAL A 294 1.45 -8.63 -12.47
N LEU A 295 1.30 -8.48 -11.15
CA LEU A 295 2.36 -8.60 -10.15
C LEU A 295 1.96 -9.64 -9.12
N PHE A 296 2.80 -10.64 -8.92
CA PHE A 296 2.69 -11.63 -7.86
C PHE A 296 3.81 -11.41 -6.84
N ASN A 297 3.45 -11.33 -5.57
CA ASN A 297 4.39 -11.27 -4.44
C ASN A 297 4.13 -12.46 -3.52
N ALA A 298 5.19 -13.08 -3.00
CA ALA A 298 5.09 -14.08 -1.94
C ALA A 298 6.19 -13.85 -0.91
N ASN A 299 5.83 -13.91 0.36
CA ASN A 299 6.72 -13.83 1.50
C ASN A 299 6.53 -15.05 2.39
N TYR A 300 7.61 -15.54 2.95
CA TYR A 300 7.62 -16.63 3.91
C TYR A 300 8.47 -16.24 5.11
N LEU A 301 7.87 -16.30 6.30
CA LEU A 301 8.53 -15.98 7.56
C LEU A 301 8.71 -17.24 8.39
N LEU A 302 9.96 -17.61 8.68
CA LEU A 302 10.36 -18.77 9.44
C LEU A 302 10.89 -18.34 10.82
N PRO A 303 10.22 -18.68 11.92
CA PRO A 303 10.75 -18.46 13.27
C PRO A 303 12.04 -19.26 13.51
N LEU A 304 13.09 -18.58 13.98
CA LEU A 304 14.38 -19.18 14.28
C LEU A 304 14.49 -19.62 15.75
N ASP A 305 13.62 -19.06 16.62
CA ASP A 305 13.61 -19.35 18.04
C ASP A 305 12.18 -19.60 18.55
N ARG A 306 12.05 -20.31 19.67
CA ARG A 306 10.75 -20.62 20.28
C ARG A 306 10.00 -19.40 20.78
N SER A 307 10.69 -18.31 21.05
CA SER A 307 10.11 -17.04 21.48
C SER A 307 9.66 -16.18 20.30
N GLN A 308 9.91 -16.61 19.06
CA GLN A 308 9.53 -15.95 17.80
C GLN A 308 10.07 -14.51 17.67
N ARG A 309 11.16 -14.23 18.38
CA ARG A 309 11.80 -12.92 18.32
C ARG A 309 12.60 -12.74 17.04
N TRP A 310 13.27 -13.80 16.63
CA TRP A 310 14.08 -13.82 15.44
C TRP A 310 13.42 -14.69 14.39
N ASN A 311 13.25 -14.13 13.22
CA ASN A 311 12.65 -14.84 12.09
C ASN A 311 13.51 -14.62 10.86
N LEU A 312 13.57 -15.62 10.01
CA LEU A 312 14.12 -15.52 8.66
C LEU A 312 12.97 -15.17 7.71
N ASP A 313 13.12 -14.12 6.93
CA ASP A 313 12.24 -13.79 5.82
C ASP A 313 12.82 -14.28 4.49
N ALA A 314 11.97 -14.76 3.62
CA ALA A 314 12.27 -15.02 2.22
C ALA A 314 11.13 -14.45 1.38
N ASN A 315 11.48 -13.69 0.33
CA ASN A 315 10.48 -13.05 -0.52
C ASN A 315 10.81 -13.23 -2.01
N VAL A 316 9.77 -13.27 -2.82
CA VAL A 316 9.86 -13.30 -4.28
C VAL A 316 8.76 -12.44 -4.85
N ALA A 317 9.08 -11.69 -5.88
CA ALA A 317 8.10 -10.98 -6.69
C ALA A 317 8.36 -11.24 -8.17
N THR A 318 7.29 -11.42 -8.94
CA THR A 318 7.37 -11.51 -10.40
C THR A 318 6.27 -10.68 -11.01
N ALA A 319 6.61 -9.93 -12.07
CA ALA A 319 5.67 -9.11 -12.80
C ALA A 319 5.76 -9.36 -14.30
N VAL A 320 4.62 -9.26 -14.97
CA VAL A 320 4.55 -9.09 -16.42
C VAL A 320 3.93 -7.72 -16.67
N VAL A 321 4.59 -6.90 -17.48
CA VAL A 321 4.22 -5.50 -17.68
C VAL A 321 4.06 -5.15 -19.16
N ASP A 322 3.14 -4.24 -19.43
CA ASP A 322 3.10 -3.45 -20.65
C ASP A 322 3.51 -2.02 -20.27
N TYR A 323 4.67 -1.62 -20.77
CA TYR A 323 5.28 -0.34 -20.37
C TYR A 323 4.50 0.86 -20.89
N LEU A 324 4.58 1.95 -20.15
CA LEU A 324 4.20 3.25 -20.65
C LEU A 324 5.03 3.58 -21.91
N PRO A 325 4.47 4.21 -22.95
CA PRO A 325 5.23 4.60 -24.14
C PRO A 325 6.47 5.42 -23.79
N GLY A 326 7.62 5.04 -24.37
CA GLY A 326 8.93 5.66 -24.10
C GLY A 326 9.63 5.19 -22.81
N MET A 327 9.00 4.32 -22.01
CA MET A 327 9.57 3.78 -20.75
C MET A 327 9.99 2.31 -20.87
N GLY A 328 9.93 1.74 -22.08
CA GLY A 328 10.19 0.31 -22.30
C GLY A 328 11.62 -0.11 -21.97
N GLN A 329 11.74 -1.33 -21.46
CA GLN A 329 13.00 -2.02 -21.20
C GLN A 329 13.06 -3.33 -22.03
N PRO A 330 14.24 -3.94 -22.22
CA PRO A 330 14.34 -5.24 -22.85
C PRO A 330 13.62 -6.32 -22.05
N GLY A 331 12.54 -6.87 -22.62
CA GLY A 331 11.67 -7.85 -21.96
C GLY A 331 10.59 -7.24 -21.11
N ASN A 332 9.51 -7.97 -20.92
CA ASN A 332 8.33 -7.57 -20.17
C ASN A 332 8.09 -8.40 -18.90
N SER A 333 8.94 -9.42 -18.66
CA SER A 333 8.90 -10.24 -17.45
C SER A 333 10.01 -9.80 -16.50
N LEU A 334 9.63 -9.45 -15.29
CA LEU A 334 10.50 -8.88 -14.25
C LEU A 334 10.43 -9.78 -13.02
N THR A 335 11.57 -10.11 -12.42
CA THR A 335 11.62 -10.96 -11.23
C THR A 335 12.62 -10.39 -10.23
N GLY A 336 12.21 -10.34 -8.98
CA GLY A 336 13.07 -10.04 -7.84
C GLY A 336 12.92 -11.11 -6.77
N VAL A 337 14.02 -11.43 -6.11
CA VAL A 337 14.08 -12.36 -4.99
C VAL A 337 14.80 -11.68 -3.83
N GLY A 338 14.39 -11.97 -2.63
CA GLY A 338 15.01 -11.37 -1.45
C GLY A 338 14.85 -12.25 -0.22
N GLY A 339 15.44 -11.79 0.84
CA GLY A 339 15.32 -12.40 2.15
C GLY A 339 16.14 -11.66 3.19
N GLY A 340 15.77 -11.86 4.44
CA GLY A 340 16.37 -11.08 5.51
C GLY A 340 16.08 -11.63 6.89
N ILE A 341 16.40 -10.80 7.88
CA ILE A 341 16.14 -11.08 9.28
C ILE A 341 15.05 -10.13 9.77
N PHE A 342 14.01 -10.71 10.33
CA PHE A 342 12.95 -9.99 11.00
C PHE A 342 13.06 -10.19 12.51
N TYR A 343 13.24 -9.11 13.24
CA TYR A 343 13.28 -9.08 14.70
C TYR A 343 12.00 -8.49 15.26
N ARG A 344 11.46 -9.15 16.28
CA ARG A 344 10.32 -8.71 17.08
C ARG A 344 10.71 -8.62 18.54
N ALA A 345 10.57 -7.45 19.15
CA ALA A 345 10.86 -7.29 20.58
C ALA A 345 9.87 -8.06 21.47
N PRO A 346 10.26 -8.47 22.69
CA PRO A 346 9.39 -9.20 23.61
C PRO A 346 8.08 -8.48 23.97
N SER A 347 8.07 -7.15 23.91
CA SER A 347 6.89 -6.33 24.15
C SER A 347 5.99 -6.18 22.91
N ASP A 348 6.35 -6.76 21.80
CA ASP A 348 5.75 -6.59 20.46
C ASP A 348 5.70 -5.13 19.96
N ARG A 349 6.34 -4.21 20.68
CA ARG A 349 6.35 -2.78 20.36
C ARG A 349 7.29 -2.41 19.23
N LEU A 350 8.38 -3.16 19.08
CA LEU A 350 9.41 -2.90 18.08
C LEU A 350 9.52 -4.08 17.14
N LYS A 351 9.36 -3.80 15.85
CA LYS A 351 9.57 -4.73 14.76
C LYS A 351 10.63 -4.12 13.83
N ILE A 352 11.66 -4.87 13.50
CA ILE A 352 12.73 -4.44 12.59
C ILE A 352 12.97 -5.55 11.58
N MET A 353 13.08 -5.18 10.33
CA MET A 353 13.45 -6.08 9.25
C MET A 353 14.64 -5.50 8.49
N LEU A 354 15.66 -6.30 8.32
CA LEU A 354 16.78 -6.02 7.43
C LEU A 354 16.74 -7.06 6.30
N ASP A 355 16.57 -6.58 5.08
CA ASP A 355 16.37 -7.41 3.89
C ASP A 355 17.46 -7.14 2.86
N TYR A 356 17.87 -8.18 2.15
CA TYR A 356 18.70 -8.11 0.95
C TYR A 356 17.91 -8.68 -0.22
N ALA A 357 17.98 -8.01 -1.37
CA ALA A 357 17.25 -8.42 -2.55
C ALA A 357 18.08 -8.36 -3.82
N PHE A 358 17.74 -9.24 -4.77
CA PHE A 358 18.33 -9.33 -6.09
C PHE A 358 17.26 -9.26 -7.18
N GLY A 359 17.30 -8.22 -8.00
CA GLY A 359 16.45 -8.06 -9.18
C GLY A 359 17.04 -8.82 -10.37
N VAL A 360 16.51 -10.01 -10.64
CA VAL A 360 17.08 -10.95 -11.64
C VAL A 360 17.16 -10.34 -13.04
N ASN A 361 16.12 -9.60 -13.42
CA ASN A 361 15.99 -8.97 -14.73
C ASN A 361 16.20 -7.45 -14.69
N ALA A 362 16.51 -6.87 -13.52
CA ALA A 362 16.73 -5.43 -13.38
C ALA A 362 17.89 -5.00 -14.29
N MET A 363 17.62 -3.99 -15.11
CA MET A 363 18.64 -3.46 -16.04
C MET A 363 19.55 -2.47 -15.30
N ARG A 364 20.85 -2.58 -15.55
CA ARG A 364 21.86 -1.62 -15.07
C ARG A 364 22.91 -1.43 -16.16
N SER A 365 23.82 -0.48 -15.98
CA SER A 365 24.87 -0.17 -16.96
C SER A 365 25.76 -1.36 -17.33
N HIS A 366 25.90 -2.33 -16.44
CA HIS A 366 26.70 -3.56 -16.67
C HIS A 366 25.88 -4.73 -17.24
N GLY A 367 24.57 -4.56 -17.47
CA GLY A 367 23.67 -5.60 -17.96
C GLY A 367 22.51 -5.89 -17.01
N ARG A 368 22.08 -7.15 -16.95
CA ARG A 368 20.99 -7.60 -16.07
C ARG A 368 21.51 -8.02 -14.70
N GLY A 369 20.68 -7.81 -13.70
CA GLY A 369 20.96 -8.14 -12.31
C GLY A 369 21.28 -6.92 -11.48
N ALA A 370 20.62 -6.77 -10.33
CA ALA A 370 20.85 -5.65 -9.43
C ALA A 370 20.60 -6.06 -7.99
N ASN A 371 21.39 -5.51 -7.09
CA ASN A 371 21.34 -5.78 -5.67
C ASN A 371 20.78 -4.59 -4.90
N SER A 372 20.04 -4.86 -3.85
CA SER A 372 19.57 -3.83 -2.92
C SER A 372 19.52 -4.33 -1.49
N ILE A 373 19.55 -3.40 -0.55
CA ILE A 373 19.31 -3.66 0.88
C ILE A 373 18.13 -2.82 1.32
N GLY A 374 17.26 -3.39 2.16
CA GLY A 374 16.11 -2.74 2.76
C GLY A 374 16.18 -2.73 4.27
N LEU A 375 15.70 -1.66 4.87
CA LEU A 375 15.45 -1.55 6.31
C LEU A 375 14.00 -1.12 6.52
N LEU A 376 13.24 -1.91 7.27
CA LEU A 376 11.90 -1.56 7.71
C LEU A 376 11.88 -1.56 9.24
N MET A 377 11.23 -0.58 9.84
CA MET A 377 11.04 -0.51 11.29
C MET A 377 9.63 -0.03 11.61
N GLN A 378 9.03 -0.66 12.58
CA GLN A 378 7.77 -0.22 13.18
C GLN A 378 7.96 -0.16 14.70
N TRP A 379 7.63 0.98 15.29
CA TRP A 379 7.58 1.17 16.72
C TRP A 379 6.16 1.53 17.15
N ASP A 380 5.52 0.66 17.90
CA ASP A 380 4.18 0.85 18.43
C ASP A 380 4.26 1.35 19.88
N PHE A 381 3.72 2.54 20.15
CA PHE A 381 3.70 3.11 21.50
C PHE A 381 2.67 2.43 22.40
N ARG A 382 1.63 1.84 21.80
CA ARG A 382 0.53 1.17 22.47
C ARG A 382 0.14 -0.09 21.72
N PRO A 383 0.91 -1.19 21.86
CA PRO A 383 0.56 -2.42 21.20
C PRO A 383 -0.86 -2.82 21.60
N THR A 384 -1.69 -3.03 20.61
CA THR A 384 -3.07 -3.48 20.84
C THR A 384 -3.03 -4.89 21.41
N PRO A 385 -3.68 -5.17 22.56
CA PRO A 385 -3.78 -6.53 23.05
C PRO A 385 -4.38 -7.43 21.97
N GLY A 386 -3.59 -8.39 21.45
CA GLY A 386 -4.00 -9.30 20.39
C GLY A 386 -3.35 -9.10 19.03
N GLU A 387 -2.57 -8.03 18.79
CA GLU A 387 -1.67 -7.91 17.62
C GLU A 387 -0.42 -8.80 17.74
N GLY A 388 -0.06 -9.21 18.95
CA GLY A 388 0.86 -10.34 19.13
C GLY A 388 0.20 -11.63 18.63
N PHE A 389 0.99 -12.64 18.29
CA PHE A 389 0.61 -13.99 17.83
C PHE A 389 -0.44 -14.74 18.67
N HIS A 390 -1.16 -14.09 19.54
CA HIS A 390 -2.40 -14.65 20.04
C HIS A 390 -3.42 -14.58 18.91
N PRO A 391 -4.00 -15.70 18.51
CA PRO A 391 -5.17 -15.69 17.66
C PRO A 391 -6.21 -14.82 18.37
N ALA A 392 -6.18 -13.52 18.08
CA ALA A 392 -7.13 -12.57 18.62
C ALA A 392 -8.49 -13.01 18.12
N HIS A 393 -9.20 -13.73 18.97
CA HIS A 393 -10.47 -14.37 18.70
C HIS A 393 -10.42 -15.53 17.71
N PRO A 394 -9.99 -16.75 18.17
CA PRO A 394 -10.17 -17.97 17.39
C PRO A 394 -11.63 -18.16 16.91
N ASP A 395 -12.57 -17.52 17.58
CA ASP A 395 -13.99 -17.60 17.23
C ASP A 395 -14.39 -16.83 15.98
N ARG A 396 -13.65 -15.78 15.59
CA ARG A 396 -13.92 -15.04 14.34
C ARG A 396 -13.50 -15.79 13.08
N TRP A 397 -12.54 -16.72 13.17
CA TRP A 397 -11.94 -17.39 12.03
C TRP A 397 -12.15 -18.90 12.00
N ARG A 398 -12.99 -19.46 12.89
CA ARG A 398 -13.31 -20.90 12.91
C ARG A 398 -13.87 -21.43 11.59
N GLY A 399 -14.53 -20.58 10.81
CA GLY A 399 -14.99 -20.94 9.46
C GLY A 399 -13.87 -21.23 8.46
N TRP A 400 -12.69 -20.62 8.63
CA TRP A 400 -11.54 -20.81 7.76
C TRP A 400 -10.70 -22.03 8.13
N GLN A 401 -10.63 -22.39 9.41
CA GLN A 401 -9.99 -23.63 9.86
C GLN A 401 -10.61 -24.85 9.21
N TRP A 402 -11.93 -24.83 8.98
CA TRP A 402 -12.62 -25.88 8.27
C TRP A 402 -12.25 -25.97 6.79
N PHE A 403 -11.88 -24.86 6.15
CA PHE A 403 -11.51 -24.79 4.74
C PHE A 403 -10.04 -25.18 4.49
N LEU A 404 -9.16 -24.97 5.47
CA LEU A 404 -7.71 -25.17 5.34
C LEU A 404 -7.24 -26.51 5.98
N GLY A 405 -8.13 -27.27 6.58
CA GLY A 405 -7.85 -28.55 7.23
C GLY A 405 -7.05 -28.42 8.54
N ASP A 406 -7.40 -29.20 9.54
CA ASP A 406 -6.62 -29.35 10.78
C ASP A 406 -5.19 -29.88 10.56
#